data_f04cdedc580370bf075f6b38832db148
#
_entry.id   f04cdedc580370bf075f6b38832db148
#
_cell.length_a   1.000
_cell.length_b   1.000
_cell.length_c   1.000
_cell.angle_alpha   90.00
_cell.angle_beta   90.00
_cell.angle_gamma   90.00
#
_symmetry.space_group_name_H-M   'P 1'
#
loop_
_entity.id
_entity.type
_entity.pdbx_description
1 polymer ?
#
loop_
_entity_poly.entity_id
_entity_poly.type
_entity_poly.pdbx_seq_one_letter_code
_entity_poly.pdbx_strand_id
1 'polypeptide(L)'
;KNENEKTEDVNIIGQFGVGFYSAFMVAKKVTVISKAYGADSAYMWESEGVDGYTISEAQKDGHGTQIILDIKDNAEEENYDEFLTPYKIKQLVRKYSDYIRYPIKMDVEHEKLKEGSKDEYEKEIVTETLNSMTPIWKKSKSELKDEDYDQFYKDKFYDYDAPLAHIHT
;
A
#
# COMPACT_ATOMS: atom_id res chain seq x y z
N LYS A 1 14.80 36.71 9.79
CA LYS A 1 14.73 35.73 10.89
C LYS A 1 13.31 35.72 11.40
N ASN A 2 12.48 34.89 10.87
CA ASN A 2 11.17 34.54 11.41
C ASN A 2 11.26 33.15 12.01
N GLU A 3 11.63 33.10 13.29
CA GLU A 3 11.56 31.92 14.15
C GLU A 3 10.13 31.83 14.69
N ASN A 4 9.17 31.39 13.90
CA ASN A 4 7.82 30.99 14.37
C ASN A 4 7.04 30.25 13.27
N GLU A 5 7.68 29.42 12.48
CA GLU A 5 6.96 28.34 11.86
C GLU A 5 6.96 27.17 12.85
N LYS A 6 5.81 26.97 13.50
CA LYS A 6 5.50 25.70 14.16
C LYS A 6 5.78 24.63 13.12
N THR A 7 6.86 23.89 13.32
CA THR A 7 7.08 22.61 12.63
C THR A 7 5.89 21.74 12.99
N GLU A 8 4.83 21.78 12.15
CA GLU A 8 3.92 20.65 12.09
C GLU A 8 4.81 19.43 11.91
N ASP A 9 4.62 18.45 12.77
CA ASP A 9 5.27 17.13 12.67
C ASP A 9 4.95 16.55 11.29
N VAL A 10 5.77 16.92 10.31
CA VAL A 10 5.74 16.33 8.99
C VAL A 10 6.30 14.92 9.19
N ASN A 11 5.41 13.97 9.46
CA ASN A 11 5.75 12.55 9.51
C ASN A 11 6.24 12.13 8.12
N ILE A 12 7.51 12.37 7.88
CA ILE A 12 8.19 12.00 6.64
C ILE A 12 8.33 10.48 6.65
N ILE A 13 7.61 9.81 5.73
CA ILE A 13 7.65 8.36 5.58
C ILE A 13 9.03 7.89 5.09
N GLY A 14 9.72 8.69 4.27
CA GLY A 14 11.04 8.40 3.73
C GLY A 14 12.09 9.36 4.28
N GLN A 15 12.88 8.95 5.27
CA GLN A 15 13.92 9.80 5.87
C GLN A 15 15.25 9.79 5.11
N PHE A 16 15.62 8.67 4.49
CA PHE A 16 16.94 8.46 3.89
C PHE A 16 16.97 8.59 2.37
N GLY A 17 15.80 8.68 1.71
CA GLY A 17 15.68 8.79 0.25
C GLY A 17 16.11 7.54 -0.53
N VAL A 18 16.44 6.43 0.14
CA VAL A 18 16.95 5.21 -0.51
C VAL A 18 15.89 4.12 -0.66
N GLY A 19 14.72 4.24 -0.02
CA GLY A 19 13.66 3.23 -0.06
C GLY A 19 13.16 2.92 -1.47
N PHE A 20 13.17 3.92 -2.35
CA PHE A 20 12.75 3.76 -3.75
C PHE A 20 13.61 2.74 -4.52
N TYR A 21 14.91 2.65 -4.22
CA TYR A 21 15.80 1.70 -4.89
C TYR A 21 15.43 0.24 -4.63
N SER A 22 14.69 -0.05 -3.56
CA SER A 22 14.20 -1.41 -3.29
C SER A 22 13.24 -1.93 -4.37
N ALA A 23 12.63 -1.05 -5.18
CA ALA A 23 11.80 -1.44 -6.32
C ALA A 23 12.58 -2.33 -7.30
N PHE A 24 13.88 -2.09 -7.50
CA PHE A 24 14.73 -2.89 -8.38
C PHE A 24 15.08 -4.28 -7.82
N MET A 25 14.74 -4.57 -6.57
CA MET A 25 14.86 -5.94 -6.04
C MET A 25 13.83 -6.86 -6.68
N VAL A 26 12.66 -6.35 -7.04
CA VAL A 26 11.54 -7.12 -7.62
C VAL A 26 11.21 -6.74 -9.06
N ALA A 27 11.64 -5.57 -9.52
CA ALA A 27 11.35 -5.08 -10.87
C ALA A 27 12.60 -5.11 -11.76
N LYS A 28 12.42 -5.49 -13.01
CA LYS A 28 13.44 -5.37 -14.08
C LYS A 28 13.47 -3.97 -14.68
N LYS A 29 12.33 -3.26 -14.63
CA LYS A 29 12.18 -1.87 -15.07
C LYS A 29 11.22 -1.13 -14.15
N VAL A 30 11.53 0.12 -13.87
CA VAL A 30 10.66 1.02 -13.09
C VAL A 30 10.35 2.24 -13.94
N THR A 31 9.06 2.54 -14.09
CA THR A 31 8.57 3.75 -14.76
C THR A 31 7.83 4.62 -13.74
N VAL A 32 8.17 5.90 -13.67
CA VAL A 32 7.53 6.89 -12.80
C VAL A 32 6.96 8.01 -13.65
N ILE A 33 5.65 8.20 -13.61
CA ILE A 33 4.97 9.31 -14.30
C ILE A 33 4.45 10.26 -13.23
N SER A 34 4.91 11.51 -13.26
CA SER A 34 4.55 12.50 -12.23
C SER A 34 4.09 13.80 -12.85
N LYS A 35 3.01 14.36 -12.28
CA LYS A 35 2.48 15.69 -12.59
C LYS A 35 2.30 16.47 -11.30
N ALA A 36 2.96 17.62 -11.19
CA ALA A 36 2.83 18.48 -10.03
C ALA A 36 1.43 19.13 -9.98
N TYR A 37 0.99 19.50 -8.78
CA TYR A 37 -0.26 20.24 -8.63
C TYR A 37 -0.15 21.59 -9.35
N GLY A 38 -1.13 21.92 -10.19
CA GLY A 38 -1.16 23.16 -10.98
C GLY A 38 -0.23 23.17 -12.20
N ALA A 39 0.51 22.10 -12.49
CA ALA A 39 1.32 22.03 -13.70
C ALA A 39 0.51 21.58 -14.92
N ASP A 40 0.87 22.09 -16.10
CA ASP A 40 0.27 21.68 -17.37
C ASP A 40 0.88 20.38 -17.89
N SER A 41 2.18 20.18 -17.69
CA SER A 41 2.95 19.04 -18.19
C SER A 41 3.22 18.00 -17.11
N ALA A 42 3.26 16.73 -17.52
CA ALA A 42 3.77 15.62 -16.74
C ALA A 42 5.10 15.14 -17.32
N TYR A 43 5.89 14.46 -16.49
CA TYR A 43 7.16 13.86 -16.89
C TYR A 43 7.19 12.40 -16.53
N MET A 44 7.83 11.61 -17.39
CA MET A 44 8.08 10.19 -17.20
C MET A 44 9.58 9.96 -17.00
N TRP A 45 9.90 9.28 -15.93
CA TRP A 45 11.23 8.77 -15.63
C TRP A 45 11.22 7.25 -15.75
N GLU A 46 12.23 6.68 -16.39
CA GLU A 46 12.37 5.23 -16.57
C GLU A 46 13.80 4.79 -16.30
N SER A 47 13.95 3.63 -15.67
CA SER A 47 15.25 3.00 -15.42
C SER A 47 15.12 1.48 -15.29
N GLU A 48 16.19 0.78 -15.72
CA GLU A 48 16.42 -0.64 -15.46
C GLU A 48 17.43 -0.87 -14.33
N GLY A 49 17.83 0.19 -13.64
CA GLY A 49 18.65 0.17 -12.43
C GLY A 49 20.15 0.37 -12.66
N VAL A 50 20.75 -0.26 -13.67
CA VAL A 50 22.23 -0.30 -13.83
C VAL A 50 22.71 0.78 -14.79
N ASP A 51 22.04 0.98 -15.90
CA ASP A 51 22.52 1.79 -17.03
C ASP A 51 22.03 3.27 -17.01
N GLY A 52 21.61 3.75 -15.84
CA GLY A 52 21.10 5.10 -15.68
C GLY A 52 19.57 5.19 -15.84
N TYR A 53 19.12 6.34 -16.33
CA TYR A 53 17.69 6.60 -16.50
C TYR A 53 17.42 7.52 -17.69
N THR A 54 16.18 7.53 -18.14
CA THR A 54 15.68 8.48 -19.13
C THR A 54 14.59 9.35 -18.53
N ILE A 55 14.47 10.59 -19.02
CA ILE A 55 13.35 11.48 -18.71
C ILE A 55 12.75 11.99 -20.01
N SER A 56 11.44 11.92 -20.12
CA SER A 56 10.67 12.43 -21.26
C SER A 56 9.38 13.12 -20.79
N GLU A 57 8.78 13.95 -21.64
CA GLU A 57 7.44 14.46 -21.40
C GLU A 57 6.42 13.33 -21.50
N ALA A 58 5.38 13.42 -20.68
CA ALA A 58 4.29 12.45 -20.63
C ALA A 58 2.94 13.15 -20.49
N GLN A 59 1.88 12.41 -20.78
CA GLN A 59 0.52 12.86 -20.48
C GLN A 59 0.00 12.14 -19.23
N LYS A 60 -0.61 12.89 -18.33
CA LYS A 60 -1.22 12.37 -17.14
C LYS A 60 -2.45 13.21 -16.76
N ASP A 61 -3.59 12.55 -16.61
CA ASP A 61 -4.78 13.17 -16.08
C ASP A 61 -4.63 13.44 -14.58
N GLY A 62 -4.88 14.69 -14.17
CA GLY A 62 -4.73 15.11 -12.79
C GLY A 62 -3.27 15.12 -12.28
N HIS A 63 -3.07 15.69 -11.09
CA HIS A 63 -1.79 15.73 -10.39
C HIS A 63 -1.49 14.42 -9.65
N GLY A 64 -0.25 14.23 -9.23
CA GLY A 64 0.21 13.07 -8.45
C GLY A 64 1.22 12.21 -9.21
N THR A 65 1.58 11.08 -8.64
CA THR A 65 2.63 10.20 -9.16
C THR A 65 2.06 8.79 -9.38
N GLN A 66 2.37 8.22 -10.52
CA GLN A 66 2.12 6.83 -10.87
C GLN A 66 3.47 6.11 -10.97
N ILE A 67 3.60 4.97 -10.31
CA ILE A 67 4.79 4.13 -10.34
C ILE A 67 4.37 2.78 -10.93
N ILE A 68 5.06 2.37 -11.99
CA ILE A 68 4.82 1.10 -12.69
C ILE A 68 6.07 0.25 -12.50
N LEU A 69 5.91 -0.93 -11.94
CA LEU A 69 6.96 -1.92 -11.73
C LEU A 69 6.78 -3.06 -12.74
N ASP A 70 7.73 -3.19 -13.65
CA ASP A 70 7.82 -4.34 -14.56
C ASP A 70 8.49 -5.48 -13.79
N ILE A 71 7.71 -6.39 -13.27
CA ILE A 71 8.19 -7.42 -12.35
C ILE A 71 9.12 -8.38 -13.08
N LYS A 72 10.18 -8.82 -12.39
CA LYS A 72 11.14 -9.81 -12.88
C LYS A 72 10.46 -11.13 -13.20
N ASP A 73 11.03 -11.84 -14.15
CA ASP A 73 10.61 -13.21 -14.45
C ASP A 73 11.02 -14.14 -13.29
N ASN A 74 10.23 -15.18 -13.04
CA ASN A 74 10.54 -16.17 -12.02
C ASN A 74 11.87 -16.90 -12.31
N ALA A 75 12.61 -17.23 -11.26
CA ALA A 75 13.83 -18.03 -11.30
C ALA A 75 13.65 -19.30 -10.46
N GLU A 76 14.65 -20.18 -10.44
CA GLU A 76 14.54 -21.49 -9.75
C GLU A 76 14.18 -21.38 -8.26
N GLU A 77 14.69 -20.34 -7.57
CA GLU A 77 14.46 -20.12 -6.14
C GLU A 77 13.63 -18.86 -5.85
N GLU A 78 13.20 -18.09 -6.88
CA GLU A 78 12.54 -16.80 -6.73
C GLU A 78 11.22 -16.78 -7.53
N ASN A 79 10.10 -16.62 -6.81
CA ASN A 79 8.77 -16.50 -7.39
C ASN A 79 8.29 -15.05 -7.33
N TYR A 80 8.60 -14.26 -8.33
CA TYR A 80 8.20 -12.87 -8.40
C TYR A 80 6.71 -12.68 -8.73
N ASP A 81 6.07 -13.66 -9.37
CA ASP A 81 4.64 -13.60 -9.69
C ASP A 81 3.76 -13.50 -8.43
N GLU A 82 4.27 -13.94 -7.27
CA GLU A 82 3.52 -13.79 -6.01
C GLU A 82 3.16 -12.33 -5.71
N PHE A 83 4.00 -11.37 -6.11
CA PHE A 83 3.78 -9.94 -5.92
C PHE A 83 2.71 -9.35 -6.83
N LEU A 84 2.21 -10.12 -7.80
CA LEU A 84 1.10 -9.74 -8.68
C LEU A 84 -0.27 -10.18 -8.11
N THR A 85 -0.26 -10.91 -6.99
CA THR A 85 -1.51 -11.41 -6.40
C THR A 85 -2.08 -10.46 -5.34
N PRO A 86 -3.40 -10.20 -5.34
CA PRO A 86 -4.04 -9.38 -4.31
C PRO A 86 -3.78 -9.88 -2.90
N TYR A 87 -3.75 -11.19 -2.70
CA TYR A 87 -3.48 -11.80 -1.41
C TYR A 87 -2.11 -11.39 -0.85
N LYS A 88 -1.06 -11.52 -1.65
CA LYS A 88 0.31 -11.17 -1.23
C LYS A 88 0.45 -9.68 -0.93
N ILE A 89 -0.14 -8.81 -1.76
CA ILE A 89 -0.12 -7.36 -1.54
C ILE A 89 -0.82 -7.02 -0.22
N LYS A 90 -2.02 -7.56 0.04
CA LYS A 90 -2.74 -7.38 1.30
C LYS A 90 -1.89 -7.79 2.51
N GLN A 91 -1.23 -8.95 2.43
CA GLN A 91 -0.36 -9.46 3.48
C GLN A 91 0.83 -8.54 3.75
N LEU A 92 1.50 -8.05 2.70
CA LEU A 92 2.64 -7.13 2.81
C LEU A 92 2.22 -5.79 3.41
N VAL A 93 1.10 -5.21 2.97
CA VAL A 93 0.59 -3.95 3.51
C VAL A 93 0.27 -4.10 5.00
N ARG A 94 -0.44 -5.14 5.41
CA ARG A 94 -0.75 -5.40 6.82
C ARG A 94 0.50 -5.60 7.67
N LYS A 95 1.50 -6.30 7.14
CA LYS A 95 2.72 -6.60 7.89
C LYS A 95 3.63 -5.38 8.08
N TYR A 96 3.79 -4.55 7.04
CA TYR A 96 4.83 -3.51 7.02
C TYR A 96 4.29 -2.08 7.00
N SER A 97 3.04 -1.87 6.61
CA SER A 97 2.46 -0.55 6.32
C SER A 97 1.09 -0.33 6.96
N ASP A 98 0.68 -1.19 7.90
CA ASP A 98 -0.66 -1.15 8.47
C ASP A 98 -0.99 0.19 9.16
N TYR A 99 0.00 0.80 9.81
CA TYR A 99 -0.19 2.03 10.58
C TYR A 99 0.30 3.30 9.87
N ILE A 100 0.52 3.23 8.55
CA ILE A 100 0.68 4.43 7.74
C ILE A 100 -0.62 5.21 7.79
N ARG A 101 -0.57 6.49 8.20
CA ARG A 101 -1.74 7.35 8.41
C ARG A 101 -2.56 7.70 7.17
N TYR A 102 -2.08 7.34 6.00
CA TYR A 102 -2.77 7.53 4.73
C TYR A 102 -3.38 6.20 4.27
N PRO A 103 -4.58 6.22 3.68
CA PRO A 103 -5.21 5.00 3.20
C PRO A 103 -4.42 4.41 2.02
N ILE A 104 -4.05 3.15 2.14
CA ILE A 104 -3.50 2.35 1.04
C ILE A 104 -4.67 1.62 0.42
N LYS A 105 -5.02 1.96 -0.80
CA LYS A 105 -6.18 1.42 -1.50
C LYS A 105 -5.76 0.48 -2.63
N MET A 106 -6.56 -0.54 -2.86
CA MET A 106 -6.38 -1.49 -3.96
C MET A 106 -7.74 -1.88 -4.53
N ASP A 107 -7.82 -1.94 -5.84
CA ASP A 107 -8.97 -2.49 -6.53
C ASP A 107 -8.85 -4.02 -6.53
N VAL A 108 -9.87 -4.68 -5.99
CA VAL A 108 -9.94 -6.13 -5.83
C VAL A 108 -11.16 -6.65 -6.56
N GLU A 109 -10.97 -7.70 -7.35
CA GLU A 109 -12.05 -8.40 -7.99
C GLU A 109 -12.75 -9.33 -6.99
N HIS A 110 -14.06 -9.17 -6.85
CA HIS A 110 -14.93 -10.02 -6.07
C HIS A 110 -15.92 -10.75 -6.99
N GLU A 111 -16.24 -11.98 -6.64
CA GLU A 111 -17.33 -12.70 -7.26
C GLU A 111 -18.61 -12.44 -6.47
N LYS A 112 -19.62 -11.88 -7.15
CA LYS A 112 -20.93 -11.59 -6.59
C LYS A 112 -21.98 -12.43 -7.31
N LEU A 113 -22.92 -12.99 -6.57
CA LEU A 113 -24.04 -13.69 -7.17
C LEU A 113 -24.87 -12.71 -8.00
N LYS A 114 -25.08 -13.05 -9.26
CA LYS A 114 -25.86 -12.21 -10.18
C LYS A 114 -27.29 -12.09 -9.72
N GLU A 115 -27.83 -10.87 -9.76
CA GLU A 115 -29.19 -10.60 -9.30
C GLU A 115 -30.21 -11.46 -10.06
N GLY A 116 -31.01 -12.22 -9.31
CA GLY A 116 -32.04 -13.12 -9.86
C GLY A 116 -31.54 -14.50 -10.28
N SER A 117 -30.24 -14.81 -10.17
CA SER A 117 -29.68 -16.14 -10.42
C SER A 117 -29.35 -16.86 -9.10
N LYS A 118 -29.34 -18.20 -9.14
CA LYS A 118 -28.92 -19.04 -8.01
C LYS A 118 -27.50 -19.56 -8.16
N ASP A 119 -26.95 -19.57 -9.38
CA ASP A 119 -25.69 -20.26 -9.71
C ASP A 119 -24.79 -19.43 -10.64
N GLU A 120 -25.21 -18.26 -11.10
CA GLU A 120 -24.40 -17.41 -11.96
C GLU A 120 -23.74 -16.31 -11.12
N TYR A 121 -22.41 -16.17 -11.26
CA TYR A 121 -21.61 -15.13 -10.61
C TYR A 121 -21.17 -14.10 -11.64
N GLU A 122 -21.11 -12.85 -11.21
CA GLU A 122 -20.49 -11.75 -11.95
C GLU A 122 -19.30 -11.20 -11.18
N LYS A 123 -18.35 -10.64 -11.91
CA LYS A 123 -17.16 -10.03 -11.31
C LYS A 123 -17.45 -8.56 -11.04
N GLU A 124 -17.21 -8.15 -9.80
CA GLU A 124 -17.30 -6.76 -9.35
C GLU A 124 -15.93 -6.29 -8.86
N ILE A 125 -15.48 -5.13 -9.33
CA ILE A 125 -14.26 -4.50 -8.82
C ILE A 125 -14.63 -3.58 -7.67
N VAL A 126 -14.06 -3.86 -6.49
CA VAL A 126 -14.28 -3.07 -5.28
C VAL A 126 -12.96 -2.47 -4.81
N THR A 127 -12.93 -1.15 -4.61
CA THR A 127 -11.76 -0.48 -4.02
C THR A 127 -11.76 -0.68 -2.52
N GLU A 128 -10.81 -1.45 -2.01
CA GLU A 128 -10.62 -1.72 -0.58
C GLU A 128 -9.51 -0.85 0.01
N THR A 129 -9.68 -0.43 1.28
CA THR A 129 -8.59 0.13 2.08
C THR A 129 -7.89 -1.01 2.82
N LEU A 130 -6.60 -1.19 2.59
CA LEU A 130 -5.85 -2.36 3.05
C LEU A 130 -5.27 -2.20 4.45
N ASN A 131 -4.98 -0.96 4.87
CA ASN A 131 -4.31 -0.65 6.13
C ASN A 131 -5.26 -0.04 7.16
N SER A 132 -4.93 -0.21 8.43
CA SER A 132 -5.72 0.26 9.58
C SER A 132 -5.50 1.75 9.88
N MET A 133 -4.40 2.35 9.42
CA MET A 133 -3.95 3.73 9.63
C MET A 133 -3.69 4.11 11.09
N THR A 134 -4.55 3.69 12.01
CA THR A 134 -4.43 4.00 13.44
C THR A 134 -4.25 2.72 14.24
N PRO A 135 -3.12 2.56 14.95
CA PRO A 135 -2.90 1.40 15.80
C PRO A 135 -3.88 1.38 16.99
N ILE A 136 -4.25 0.17 17.42
CA ILE A 136 -5.24 -0.04 18.48
C ILE A 136 -4.88 0.68 19.78
N TRP A 137 -3.59 0.74 20.13
CA TRP A 137 -3.10 1.41 21.34
C TRP A 137 -3.15 2.94 21.29
N LYS A 138 -3.49 3.54 20.16
CA LYS A 138 -3.73 5.00 20.00
C LYS A 138 -5.21 5.36 20.05
N LYS A 139 -6.09 4.38 19.99
CA LYS A 139 -7.53 4.60 20.13
C LYS A 139 -7.88 4.70 21.60
N SER A 140 -8.93 5.44 21.95
CA SER A 140 -9.41 5.47 23.31
C SER A 140 -10.08 4.14 23.68
N LYS A 141 -10.04 3.77 24.97
CA LYS A 141 -10.68 2.54 25.45
C LYS A 141 -12.20 2.51 25.19
N SER A 142 -12.83 3.69 25.13
CA SER A 142 -14.25 3.82 24.82
C SER A 142 -14.62 3.57 23.36
N GLU A 143 -13.65 3.59 22.47
CA GLU A 143 -13.82 3.33 21.03
C GLU A 143 -13.61 1.86 20.67
N LEU A 144 -13.16 1.03 21.63
CA LEU A 144 -12.79 -0.36 21.41
C LEU A 144 -13.71 -1.29 22.19
N LYS A 145 -13.97 -2.44 21.58
CA LYS A 145 -14.66 -3.58 22.17
C LYS A 145 -13.68 -4.73 22.36
N ASP A 146 -14.07 -5.72 23.14
CA ASP A 146 -13.25 -6.91 23.37
C ASP A 146 -12.90 -7.64 22.06
N GLU A 147 -13.85 -7.66 21.11
CA GLU A 147 -13.65 -8.27 19.81
C GLU A 147 -12.53 -7.58 19.00
N ASP A 148 -12.31 -6.26 19.18
CA ASP A 148 -11.24 -5.53 18.50
C ASP A 148 -9.86 -5.96 19.01
N TYR A 149 -9.73 -6.24 20.32
CA TYR A 149 -8.49 -6.75 20.92
C TYR A 149 -8.23 -8.19 20.50
N ASP A 150 -9.26 -9.02 20.48
CA ASP A 150 -9.19 -10.41 20.05
C ASP A 150 -8.75 -10.50 18.58
N GLN A 151 -9.35 -9.68 17.73
CA GLN A 151 -8.99 -9.64 16.30
C GLN A 151 -7.56 -9.14 16.11
N PHE A 152 -7.17 -8.08 16.83
CA PHE A 152 -5.79 -7.57 16.79
C PHE A 152 -4.79 -8.66 17.18
N TYR A 153 -5.06 -9.41 18.23
CA TYR A 153 -4.21 -10.50 18.69
C TYR A 153 -4.07 -11.59 17.61
N LYS A 154 -5.20 -12.07 17.10
CA LYS A 154 -5.25 -13.11 16.06
C LYS A 154 -4.48 -12.70 14.81
N ASP A 155 -4.69 -11.46 14.33
CA ASP A 155 -4.03 -10.94 13.13
C ASP A 155 -2.53 -10.73 13.34
N LYS A 156 -2.12 -10.32 14.56
CA LYS A 156 -0.72 -10.00 14.85
C LYS A 156 0.13 -11.23 15.12
N PHE A 157 -0.44 -12.22 15.78
CA PHE A 157 0.27 -13.43 16.21
C PHE A 157 -0.08 -14.66 15.36
N TYR A 158 -0.97 -14.50 14.38
CA TYR A 158 -1.45 -15.60 13.52
C TYR A 158 -2.07 -16.75 14.33
N ASP A 159 -2.75 -16.40 15.42
CA ASP A 159 -3.43 -17.35 16.30
C ASP A 159 -4.92 -17.47 15.92
N TYR A 160 -5.49 -18.65 16.16
CA TYR A 160 -6.92 -18.90 15.98
C TYR A 160 -7.72 -18.59 17.25
N ASP A 161 -7.07 -18.67 18.40
CA ASP A 161 -7.70 -18.45 19.70
C ASP A 161 -7.62 -16.98 20.13
N ALA A 162 -8.57 -16.52 20.92
CA ALA A 162 -8.53 -15.22 21.53
C ALA A 162 -7.46 -15.15 22.64
N PRO A 163 -6.88 -13.99 22.96
CA PRO A 163 -5.96 -13.85 24.07
C PRO A 163 -6.65 -14.16 25.40
N LEU A 164 -5.90 -14.69 26.37
CA LEU A 164 -6.45 -14.96 27.72
C LEU A 164 -6.90 -13.67 28.43
N ALA A 165 -6.23 -12.56 28.19
CA ALA A 165 -6.56 -11.25 28.71
C ALA A 165 -5.83 -10.16 27.91
N HIS A 166 -6.34 -8.94 27.99
CA HIS A 166 -5.67 -7.75 27.45
C HIS A 166 -5.66 -6.62 28.48
N ILE A 167 -4.68 -5.73 28.37
CA ILE A 167 -4.58 -4.50 29.17
C ILE A 167 -4.41 -3.34 28.20
N HIS A 168 -5.25 -2.33 28.34
CA HIS A 168 -5.17 -1.08 27.59
C HIS A 168 -4.91 0.07 28.57
N THR A 169 -3.73 0.70 28.43
CA THR A 169 -3.27 1.80 29.31
C THR A 169 -3.17 3.09 28.51
#